data_6911a33ce72439246bcc160d6d0e5617
#
_entry.id   6911a33ce72439246bcc160d6d0e5617
#
_cell.length_a   1.000
_cell.length_b   1.000
_cell.length_c   1.000
_cell.angle_alpha   90.00
_cell.angle_beta   90.00
_cell.angle_gamma   90.00
#
_symmetry.space_group_name_H-M   'P 1'
#
loop_
_entity.id
_entity.type
_entity.pdbx_description
1 polymer ?
#
loop_
_entity_poly.entity_id
_entity_poly.type
_entity_poly.pdbx_seq_one_letter_code
_entity_poly.pdbx_strand_id
1 'polypeptide(L)'
;VTIRGYDEGWRVMGRRTVWWRGRMVMTCLAALCAIAVLPGPAQGQTHGQARAAGTPDPYAFAEDAQLVEGASNATEAKQLAPGGTYRSSVQNNEKVYYRLRLDSVSNTYVSATALPRTGTKVASSDGIKVSLQDPAGRSCFSGDAEEARFGPTESPRPLTAWASRRVGPDEYACQTAGTYSVVVERTSRADSSPDEWSLELQYVSEPALKKTGPTTAPETWNSASPEPVSGTAKPRRGGTSFNDARALEQGIWKDGIRAGQTRFYRIPVDWGQQLYATAELGAADGDGFLGNALVISLHNPVRASVDDARTGYDGTPKSAALEPLPAVAYENRYTLDDQVSGMRFAGWYYLAVHLGAEASEKFSDGPIDLMLSVRVSGAAGAEPAYKGATRPRGVFDVTEEDNEAAASGARAAGGRDGSDSDATMKLVAAGGIGAGSVLVLGLGVWTVIARRRAGGTAAMAGGAVARGYEPPRTR
;
A
#
# COMPACT_ATOMS: atom_id res chain seq x y z
N VAL A 1 -64.51 7.64 -27.89
CA VAL A 1 -65.53 6.79 -27.30
C VAL A 1 -65.10 6.54 -25.83
N THR A 2 -65.49 7.42 -24.88
CA THR A 2 -66.52 7.30 -23.84
C THR A 2 -66.14 6.35 -22.70
N ILE A 3 -65.63 6.82 -21.56
CA ILE A 3 -66.28 7.37 -20.34
C ILE A 3 -66.91 6.30 -19.41
N ARG A 4 -66.61 6.49 -18.12
CA ARG A 4 -67.26 6.16 -16.82
C ARG A 4 -66.45 5.18 -15.99
N GLY A 5 -66.07 5.43 -14.79
CA GLY A 5 -66.58 6.35 -13.73
C GLY A 5 -67.41 5.57 -12.69
N TYR A 6 -67.09 5.75 -11.44
CA TYR A 6 -67.82 5.58 -10.18
C TYR A 6 -66.85 4.98 -9.11
N ASP A 7 -66.45 5.62 -8.09
CA ASP A 7 -67.02 6.51 -7.03
C ASP A 7 -67.51 5.72 -5.80
N GLU A 8 -67.05 6.22 -4.67
CA GLU A 8 -67.60 6.29 -3.31
C GLU A 8 -67.65 5.09 -2.38
N GLY A 9 -67.25 5.40 -1.15
CA GLY A 9 -67.97 5.03 0.03
C GLY A 9 -67.26 4.87 1.35
N TRP A 10 -66.98 5.92 2.08
CA TRP A 10 -67.30 6.30 3.47
C TRP A 10 -67.58 5.21 4.54
N ARG A 11 -66.89 5.28 5.72
CA ARG A 11 -67.31 5.66 7.09
C ARG A 11 -66.38 5.09 8.14
N VAL A 12 -65.73 5.80 8.97
CA VAL A 12 -65.90 6.63 10.17
C VAL A 12 -66.58 5.91 11.36
N MET A 13 -65.97 6.14 12.53
CA MET A 13 -66.34 5.92 13.94
C MET A 13 -65.98 4.58 14.55
N GLY A 14 -65.46 4.52 15.78
CA GLY A 14 -65.62 5.37 16.91
C GLY A 14 -64.77 4.95 18.12
N ARG A 15 -64.65 5.89 18.97
CA ARG A 15 -64.01 5.93 20.29
C ARG A 15 -64.57 4.87 21.26
N ARG A 16 -63.74 4.43 22.23
CA ARG A 16 -64.07 4.50 23.67
C ARG A 16 -62.85 4.15 24.56
N THR A 17 -62.58 5.09 25.44
CA THR A 17 -61.79 5.05 26.67
C THR A 17 -62.37 4.17 27.72
N VAL A 18 -61.56 3.45 28.53
CA VAL A 18 -61.87 3.19 29.95
C VAL A 18 -60.57 3.17 30.76
N TRP A 19 -60.57 3.97 31.77
CA TRP A 19 -59.65 4.05 32.90
C TRP A 19 -59.77 2.83 33.80
N TRP A 20 -58.66 2.40 34.44
CA TRP A 20 -58.69 2.04 35.84
C TRP A 20 -57.34 2.23 36.54
N ARG A 21 -57.44 2.81 37.74
CA ARG A 21 -56.37 3.13 38.69
C ARG A 21 -56.07 1.90 39.52
N GLY A 22 -54.80 1.74 39.91
CA GLY A 22 -54.39 0.84 41.00
C GLY A 22 -53.05 1.26 41.58
N ARG A 23 -53.11 2.05 42.66
CA ARG A 23 -51.96 2.36 43.53
C ARG A 23 -51.53 1.11 44.29
N MET A 24 -50.25 0.83 44.40
CA MET A 24 -49.66 0.29 45.60
C MET A 24 -48.23 0.77 45.78
N VAL A 25 -48.03 1.38 46.92
CA VAL A 25 -46.79 1.88 47.53
C VAL A 25 -46.09 0.69 48.19
N MET A 26 -44.82 0.51 47.99
CA MET A 26 -43.96 -0.10 48.98
C MET A 26 -42.51 0.40 48.87
N THR A 27 -42.16 1.14 49.89
CA THR A 27 -40.83 1.61 50.27
C THR A 27 -39.97 0.44 50.69
N CYS A 28 -38.67 0.42 50.29
CA CYS A 28 -37.56 0.03 51.20
C CYS A 28 -36.19 0.30 50.61
N LEU A 29 -35.45 1.02 51.36
CA LEU A 29 -34.00 1.11 51.65
C LEU A 29 -33.00 1.40 50.52
N ALA A 30 -32.37 2.55 50.72
CA ALA A 30 -31.15 3.03 50.15
C ALA A 30 -29.95 2.14 50.53
N ALA A 31 -29.13 1.81 49.54
CA ALA A 31 -27.71 1.51 49.74
C ALA A 31 -26.93 2.32 48.71
N LEU A 32 -26.25 3.37 49.16
CA LEU A 32 -25.32 4.17 48.38
C LEU A 32 -24.09 3.32 48.04
N CYS A 33 -23.93 2.98 46.77
CA CYS A 33 -22.63 2.68 46.17
C CYS A 33 -22.31 3.78 45.16
N ALA A 34 -21.49 4.73 45.57
CA ALA A 34 -20.89 5.71 44.70
C ALA A 34 -19.88 5.01 43.79
N ILE A 35 -20.28 4.65 42.58
CA ILE A 35 -19.35 4.24 41.53
C ILE A 35 -18.94 5.52 40.80
N ALA A 36 -17.69 5.94 40.99
CA ALA A 36 -17.08 7.00 40.21
C ALA A 36 -17.01 6.54 38.74
N VAL A 37 -17.89 7.09 37.90
CA VAL A 37 -17.84 6.93 36.46
C VAL A 37 -16.73 7.85 35.94
N LEU A 38 -15.56 7.29 35.69
CA LEU A 38 -14.54 7.93 34.88
C LEU A 38 -15.05 7.91 33.41
N PRO A 39 -15.01 9.03 32.70
CA PRO A 39 -15.28 9.00 31.25
C PRO A 39 -14.16 8.23 30.55
N GLY A 40 -14.45 7.01 30.18
CA GLY A 40 -13.60 6.24 29.28
C GLY A 40 -13.62 6.88 27.88
N PRO A 41 -12.51 6.80 27.12
CA PRO A 41 -12.50 7.29 25.76
C PRO A 41 -13.58 6.55 24.95
N ALA A 42 -14.45 7.31 24.28
CA ALA A 42 -15.42 6.77 23.35
C ALA A 42 -14.69 5.96 22.28
N GLN A 43 -14.74 4.64 22.39
CA GLN A 43 -14.34 3.76 21.31
C GLN A 43 -15.36 4.00 20.19
N GLY A 44 -14.92 4.72 19.15
CA GLY A 44 -15.62 4.81 17.89
C GLY A 44 -15.84 3.37 17.37
N GLN A 45 -17.07 2.89 17.48
CA GLN A 45 -17.47 1.68 16.79
C GLN A 45 -17.41 1.99 15.30
N THR A 46 -16.27 1.64 14.67
CA THR A 46 -16.23 1.46 13.24
C THR A 46 -17.25 0.38 12.91
N HIS A 47 -18.33 0.77 12.29
CA HIS A 47 -19.29 -0.15 11.71
C HIS A 47 -18.55 -0.94 10.63
N GLY A 48 -17.97 -2.06 11.00
CA GLY A 48 -17.50 -3.05 10.07
C GLY A 48 -18.71 -3.55 9.30
N GLN A 49 -18.94 -3.00 8.10
CA GLN A 49 -19.87 -3.60 7.17
C GLN A 49 -19.41 -5.04 6.95
N ALA A 50 -20.25 -6.00 7.29
CA ALA A 50 -20.02 -7.39 6.97
C ALA A 50 -19.90 -7.50 5.45
N ARG A 51 -18.68 -7.72 4.96
CA ARG A 51 -18.43 -7.94 3.53
C ARG A 51 -18.96 -9.30 3.13
N ALA A 52 -19.60 -9.37 1.96
CA ALA A 52 -19.90 -10.63 1.31
C ALA A 52 -18.61 -11.44 1.16
N ALA A 53 -18.61 -12.69 1.57
CA ALA A 53 -17.49 -13.58 1.38
C ALA A 53 -17.22 -13.70 -0.13
N GLY A 54 -16.02 -13.26 -0.58
CA GLY A 54 -15.62 -13.29 -1.99
C GLY A 54 -15.25 -11.95 -2.61
N THR A 55 -15.68 -10.81 -2.05
CA THR A 55 -15.31 -9.49 -2.61
C THR A 55 -13.85 -9.14 -2.29
N PRO A 56 -13.01 -8.79 -3.29
CA PRO A 56 -11.65 -8.34 -3.05
C PRO A 56 -11.58 -7.15 -2.10
N ASP A 57 -10.53 -7.08 -1.28
CA ASP A 57 -10.30 -5.93 -0.42
C ASP A 57 -10.13 -4.66 -1.26
N PRO A 58 -10.72 -3.50 -0.88
CA PRO A 58 -10.57 -2.26 -1.63
C PRO A 58 -9.13 -1.76 -1.54
N TYR A 59 -8.77 -0.90 -2.51
CA TYR A 59 -7.50 -0.20 -2.52
C TYR A 59 -7.34 0.67 -1.26
N ALA A 60 -6.23 0.50 -0.56
CA ALA A 60 -5.87 1.28 0.61
C ALA A 60 -5.15 2.57 0.18
N PHE A 61 -5.82 3.72 0.30
CA PHE A 61 -5.17 5.01 0.08
C PHE A 61 -4.11 5.27 1.15
N ALA A 62 -3.12 6.12 0.84
CA ALA A 62 -2.18 6.58 1.85
C ALA A 62 -2.94 7.27 3.01
N GLU A 63 -2.52 7.00 4.25
CA GLU A 63 -3.18 7.53 5.45
C GLU A 63 -3.11 9.06 5.52
N ASP A 64 -2.02 9.64 5.00
CA ASP A 64 -1.75 11.06 4.90
C ASP A 64 -2.22 11.69 3.58
N ALA A 65 -2.89 10.94 2.70
CA ALA A 65 -3.37 11.45 1.43
C ALA A 65 -4.35 12.61 1.62
N GLN A 66 -3.97 13.78 1.10
CA GLN A 66 -4.77 14.99 1.15
C GLN A 66 -5.90 14.93 0.11
N LEU A 67 -7.12 15.27 0.50
CA LEU A 67 -8.22 15.37 -0.45
C LEU A 67 -8.02 16.61 -1.33
N VAL A 68 -8.03 16.43 -2.64
CA VAL A 68 -7.97 17.50 -3.62
C VAL A 68 -9.01 17.27 -4.71
N GLU A 69 -9.78 18.29 -4.99
CA GLU A 69 -10.74 18.26 -6.10
C GLU A 69 -10.03 18.68 -7.39
N GLY A 70 -10.19 17.88 -8.44
CA GLY A 70 -9.72 18.21 -9.78
C GLY A 70 -10.55 19.33 -10.38
N ALA A 71 -9.91 20.30 -11.04
CA ALA A 71 -10.60 21.38 -11.72
C ALA A 71 -10.84 21.03 -13.19
N SER A 72 -11.85 21.63 -13.82
CA SER A 72 -12.14 21.48 -15.25
C SER A 72 -11.16 22.23 -16.16
N ASN A 73 -10.34 23.12 -15.60
CA ASN A 73 -9.35 23.90 -16.33
C ASN A 73 -8.13 24.26 -15.46
N ALA A 74 -7.03 24.63 -16.12
CA ALA A 74 -5.76 24.95 -15.47
C ALA A 74 -5.81 26.17 -14.54
N THR A 75 -6.71 27.14 -14.79
CA THR A 75 -6.79 28.39 -14.04
C THR A 75 -7.35 28.17 -12.64
N GLU A 76 -8.32 27.28 -12.50
CA GLU A 76 -9.00 26.94 -11.24
C GLU A 76 -8.31 25.80 -10.48
N ALA A 77 -7.32 25.16 -11.11
CA ALA A 77 -6.64 23.99 -10.58
C ALA A 77 -5.99 24.26 -9.21
N LYS A 78 -6.16 23.32 -8.30
CA LYS A 78 -5.53 23.35 -6.97
C LYS A 78 -4.06 23.00 -7.06
N GLN A 79 -3.25 23.63 -6.22
CA GLN A 79 -1.81 23.40 -6.19
C GLN A 79 -1.46 22.16 -5.36
N LEU A 80 -0.64 21.28 -5.94
CA LEU A 80 -0.01 20.16 -5.26
C LEU A 80 1.39 20.57 -4.77
N ALA A 81 1.79 20.05 -3.63
CA ALA A 81 3.11 20.23 -3.04
C ALA A 81 4.03 19.03 -3.36
N PRO A 82 5.34 19.24 -3.58
CA PRO A 82 6.26 18.15 -3.83
C PRO A 82 6.40 17.22 -2.62
N GLY A 83 6.38 15.93 -2.88
CA GLY A 83 6.40 14.88 -1.86
C GLY A 83 5.02 14.48 -1.36
N GLY A 84 3.95 15.17 -1.77
CA GLY A 84 2.59 14.88 -1.33
C GLY A 84 1.93 13.73 -2.08
N THR A 85 1.03 13.05 -1.36
CA THR A 85 0.07 12.09 -1.91
C THR A 85 -1.32 12.67 -1.79
N TYR A 86 -2.13 12.53 -2.84
CA TYR A 86 -3.44 13.16 -2.91
C TYR A 86 -4.50 12.15 -3.33
N ARG A 87 -5.70 12.35 -2.80
CA ARG A 87 -6.89 11.60 -3.18
C ARG A 87 -7.83 12.50 -3.96
N SER A 88 -8.31 12.02 -5.10
CA SER A 88 -9.20 12.74 -6.00
C SER A 88 -10.15 11.77 -6.70
N SER A 89 -10.81 12.24 -7.77
CA SER A 89 -11.66 11.42 -8.63
C SER A 89 -11.70 11.99 -10.05
N VAL A 90 -12.21 11.18 -11.00
CA VAL A 90 -12.43 11.56 -12.38
C VAL A 90 -13.69 10.90 -12.93
N GLN A 91 -14.55 11.68 -13.56
CA GLN A 91 -15.76 11.21 -14.21
C GLN A 91 -15.46 10.53 -15.56
N ASN A 92 -16.47 9.89 -16.10
CA ASN A 92 -16.37 9.25 -17.42
C ASN A 92 -16.02 10.28 -18.51
N ASN A 93 -14.96 9.99 -19.30
CA ASN A 93 -14.46 10.87 -20.37
C ASN A 93 -14.17 12.32 -19.96
N GLU A 94 -13.72 12.50 -18.71
CA GLU A 94 -13.38 13.78 -18.13
C GLU A 94 -11.87 14.01 -18.14
N LYS A 95 -11.49 15.31 -18.14
CA LYS A 95 -10.14 15.82 -17.87
C LYS A 95 -10.16 16.64 -16.60
N VAL A 96 -9.29 16.30 -15.66
CA VAL A 96 -9.11 17.04 -14.41
C VAL A 96 -7.71 17.62 -14.32
N TYR A 97 -7.62 18.86 -13.83
CA TYR A 97 -6.42 19.65 -13.79
C TYR A 97 -5.96 19.87 -12.35
N TYR A 98 -4.63 19.77 -12.14
CA TYR A 98 -3.94 20.16 -10.91
C TYR A 98 -2.77 21.04 -11.28
N ARG A 99 -2.26 21.82 -10.32
CA ARG A 99 -1.21 22.80 -10.56
C ARG A 99 0.05 22.47 -9.77
N LEU A 100 1.21 22.65 -10.40
CA LEU A 100 2.52 22.52 -9.76
C LEU A 100 3.26 23.86 -9.89
N ARG A 101 4.03 24.22 -8.87
CA ARG A 101 5.01 25.28 -8.96
C ARG A 101 6.39 24.66 -9.07
N LEU A 102 7.01 24.76 -10.24
CA LEU A 102 8.28 24.13 -10.55
C LEU A 102 9.40 25.18 -10.61
N ASP A 103 10.58 24.80 -10.13
CA ASP A 103 11.82 25.54 -10.33
C ASP A 103 12.44 25.23 -11.70
N SER A 104 13.66 25.70 -11.98
CA SER A 104 14.39 25.49 -13.24
C SER A 104 15.48 24.41 -13.12
N VAL A 105 15.53 23.64 -12.03
CA VAL A 105 16.66 22.72 -11.76
C VAL A 105 16.25 21.32 -11.33
N SER A 106 15.04 21.16 -10.76
CA SER A 106 14.57 19.86 -10.25
C SER A 106 13.77 19.11 -11.29
N ASN A 107 13.98 17.80 -11.39
CA ASN A 107 13.08 16.91 -12.13
C ASN A 107 11.80 16.67 -11.34
N THR A 108 10.72 16.42 -12.05
CA THR A 108 9.39 16.25 -11.50
C THR A 108 8.73 15.01 -12.08
N TYR A 109 8.13 14.20 -11.22
CA TYR A 109 7.39 13.00 -11.60
C TYR A 109 6.03 13.03 -10.90
N VAL A 110 4.97 12.81 -11.66
CA VAL A 110 3.62 12.71 -11.13
C VAL A 110 2.99 11.43 -11.64
N SER A 111 2.56 10.58 -10.75
CA SER A 111 1.77 9.40 -11.08
C SER A 111 0.33 9.57 -10.62
N ALA A 112 -0.61 9.02 -11.39
CA ALA A 112 -2.00 8.90 -11.01
C ALA A 112 -2.42 7.43 -11.11
N THR A 113 -2.96 6.89 -10.02
CA THR A 113 -3.54 5.56 -9.97
C THR A 113 -5.06 5.69 -9.97
N ALA A 114 -5.70 5.23 -11.04
CA ALA A 114 -7.14 5.20 -11.17
C ALA A 114 -7.71 3.89 -10.64
N LEU A 115 -8.81 4.00 -9.93
CA LEU A 115 -9.44 2.93 -9.17
C LEU A 115 -10.89 2.78 -9.58
N PRO A 116 -11.20 1.98 -10.61
CA PRO A 116 -12.57 1.63 -10.93
C PRO A 116 -13.19 0.80 -9.79
N ARG A 117 -14.49 0.84 -9.64
CA ARG A 117 -15.18 0.00 -8.67
C ARG A 117 -15.07 -1.46 -9.06
N THR A 118 -14.86 -2.32 -8.08
CA THR A 118 -14.87 -3.77 -8.29
C THR A 118 -16.22 -4.21 -8.85
N GLY A 119 -16.21 -5.09 -9.85
CA GLY A 119 -17.42 -5.62 -10.50
C GLY A 119 -18.06 -4.69 -11.54
N THR A 120 -17.45 -3.52 -11.85
CA THR A 120 -17.92 -2.68 -12.96
C THR A 120 -17.40 -3.21 -14.29
N LYS A 121 -18.13 -2.92 -15.37
CA LYS A 121 -17.71 -3.25 -16.74
C LYS A 121 -16.69 -2.22 -17.22
N VAL A 122 -15.57 -2.70 -17.70
CA VAL A 122 -14.54 -1.92 -18.39
C VAL A 122 -14.22 -2.55 -19.75
N ALA A 123 -13.75 -1.76 -20.69
CA ALA A 123 -13.30 -2.23 -21.99
C ALA A 123 -11.77 -2.19 -22.08
N SER A 124 -11.19 -2.96 -23.00
CA SER A 124 -9.73 -3.00 -23.23
C SER A 124 -9.11 -1.62 -23.51
N SER A 125 -9.86 -0.74 -24.17
CA SER A 125 -9.42 0.63 -24.50
C SER A 125 -9.67 1.65 -23.39
N ASP A 126 -10.40 1.28 -22.33
CA ASP A 126 -10.62 2.18 -21.20
C ASP A 126 -9.33 2.37 -20.42
N GLY A 127 -9.09 3.58 -19.97
CA GLY A 127 -7.87 3.89 -19.26
C GLY A 127 -7.78 5.34 -18.81
N ILE A 128 -6.60 5.69 -18.33
CA ILE A 128 -6.23 7.06 -17.97
C ILE A 128 -4.96 7.47 -18.69
N LYS A 129 -4.86 8.77 -18.96
CA LYS A 129 -3.65 9.44 -19.42
C LYS A 129 -3.26 10.52 -18.42
N VAL A 130 -1.97 10.63 -18.13
CA VAL A 130 -1.40 11.70 -17.30
C VAL A 130 -0.45 12.51 -18.15
N SER A 131 -0.60 13.83 -18.17
CA SER A 131 0.34 14.72 -18.83
C SER A 131 0.76 15.87 -17.93
N LEU A 132 1.99 16.32 -18.10
CA LEU A 132 2.53 17.52 -17.46
C LEU A 132 2.72 18.59 -18.53
N GLN A 133 2.04 19.73 -18.37
CA GLN A 133 1.97 20.80 -19.38
C GLN A 133 2.58 22.09 -18.85
N ASP A 134 3.30 22.79 -19.74
CA ASP A 134 3.85 24.11 -19.47
C ASP A 134 2.73 25.19 -19.44
N PRO A 135 3.04 26.46 -19.06
CA PRO A 135 2.04 27.53 -19.04
C PRO A 135 1.38 27.81 -20.40
N ALA A 136 1.97 27.39 -21.51
CA ALA A 136 1.39 27.50 -22.85
C ALA A 136 0.56 26.26 -23.26
N GLY A 137 0.39 25.27 -22.37
CA GLY A 137 -0.36 24.05 -22.60
C GLY A 137 0.39 22.96 -23.40
N ARG A 138 1.70 23.12 -23.61
CA ARG A 138 2.51 22.12 -24.31
C ARG A 138 2.95 21.02 -23.34
N SER A 139 2.86 19.75 -23.76
CA SER A 139 3.34 18.62 -22.96
C SER A 139 4.85 18.69 -22.75
N CYS A 140 5.27 18.40 -21.53
CA CYS A 140 6.69 18.32 -21.16
C CYS A 140 7.35 17.01 -21.61
N PHE A 141 6.54 16.01 -21.83
CA PHE A 141 6.95 14.69 -22.28
C PHE A 141 5.95 14.21 -23.33
N SER A 142 6.43 13.46 -24.30
CA SER A 142 5.59 12.80 -25.29
C SER A 142 6.05 11.34 -25.41
N GLY A 143 5.30 10.41 -24.86
CA GLY A 143 5.58 8.98 -24.92
C GLY A 143 4.38 8.17 -24.50
N ASP A 144 4.40 6.88 -24.81
CA ASP A 144 3.30 5.95 -24.51
C ASP A 144 3.13 5.68 -23.00
N ALA A 145 4.18 5.93 -22.20
CA ALA A 145 4.17 5.78 -20.75
C ALA A 145 3.19 6.72 -20.01
N GLU A 146 2.69 7.77 -20.65
CA GLU A 146 1.67 8.67 -20.12
C GLU A 146 0.28 8.01 -20.03
N GLU A 147 0.07 6.86 -20.66
CA GLU A 147 -1.23 6.20 -20.73
C GLU A 147 -1.22 4.80 -20.13
N ALA A 148 -2.25 4.47 -19.35
CA ALA A 148 -2.50 3.14 -18.84
C ALA A 148 -3.91 2.68 -19.23
N ARG A 149 -4.03 1.47 -19.82
CA ARG A 149 -5.28 0.86 -20.27
C ARG A 149 -5.48 -0.53 -19.67
N PHE A 150 -6.72 -0.99 -19.62
CA PHE A 150 -6.99 -2.36 -19.16
C PHE A 150 -6.42 -3.42 -20.12
N GLY A 151 -6.40 -3.12 -21.40
CA GLY A 151 -5.94 -4.07 -22.40
C GLY A 151 -6.82 -5.34 -22.45
N PRO A 152 -6.31 -6.44 -23.01
CA PRO A 152 -7.12 -7.64 -23.27
C PRO A 152 -7.68 -8.34 -22.01
N THR A 153 -7.24 -7.96 -20.82
CA THR A 153 -7.76 -8.54 -19.57
C THR A 153 -9.18 -8.07 -19.27
N GLU A 154 -9.56 -6.85 -19.68
CA GLU A 154 -10.88 -6.22 -19.44
C GLU A 154 -11.43 -6.35 -18.02
N SER A 155 -10.52 -6.55 -17.05
CA SER A 155 -10.85 -6.72 -15.63
C SER A 155 -10.55 -5.44 -14.85
N PRO A 156 -11.52 -4.90 -14.08
CA PRO A 156 -11.32 -3.73 -13.25
C PRO A 156 -10.18 -3.94 -12.25
N ARG A 157 -9.16 -3.12 -12.34
CA ARG A 157 -7.98 -3.13 -11.45
C ARG A 157 -7.41 -1.73 -11.32
N PRO A 158 -6.54 -1.46 -10.32
CA PRO A 158 -5.79 -0.22 -10.30
C PRO A 158 -4.98 -0.04 -11.58
N LEU A 159 -5.13 1.12 -12.23
CA LEU A 159 -4.35 1.52 -13.39
C LEU A 159 -3.50 2.72 -13.03
N THR A 160 -2.19 2.65 -13.28
CA THR A 160 -1.26 3.74 -12.97
C THR A 160 -0.61 4.27 -14.23
N ALA A 161 -0.84 5.55 -14.52
CA ALA A 161 -0.15 6.32 -15.54
C ALA A 161 0.69 7.40 -14.88
N TRP A 162 1.70 7.91 -15.57
CA TRP A 162 2.63 8.88 -15.01
C TRP A 162 3.13 9.86 -16.05
N ALA A 163 3.55 11.04 -15.60
CA ALA A 163 4.20 12.05 -16.44
C ALA A 163 5.42 12.62 -15.75
N SER A 164 6.38 13.07 -16.52
CA SER A 164 7.60 13.68 -16.02
C SER A 164 7.94 15.00 -16.69
N ARG A 165 8.68 15.82 -15.97
CA ARG A 165 9.44 16.93 -16.47
C ARG A 165 10.89 16.71 -16.08
N ARG A 166 11.77 16.62 -17.08
CA ARG A 166 13.21 16.50 -16.88
C ARG A 166 13.87 17.84 -17.22
N VAL A 167 14.89 18.19 -16.45
CA VAL A 167 15.70 19.40 -16.64
C VAL A 167 17.11 18.98 -16.97
N GLY A 168 17.62 19.41 -18.11
CA GLY A 168 18.94 19.05 -18.56
C GLY A 168 19.30 19.65 -19.91
N PRO A 169 20.57 19.59 -20.30
CA PRO A 169 21.04 20.20 -21.57
C PRO A 169 20.42 19.52 -22.81
N ASP A 170 20.04 18.25 -22.71
CA ASP A 170 19.47 17.48 -23.82
C ASP A 170 17.93 17.50 -23.84
N GLU A 171 17.31 18.28 -22.95
CA GLU A 171 15.87 18.43 -22.86
C GLU A 171 15.42 19.77 -23.44
N TYR A 172 14.49 19.73 -24.39
CA TYR A 172 14.06 20.93 -25.11
C TYR A 172 12.77 21.55 -24.59
N ALA A 173 11.95 20.76 -23.88
CA ALA A 173 10.65 21.21 -23.36
C ALA A 173 10.73 21.53 -21.86
N CYS A 174 9.89 22.44 -21.39
CA CYS A 174 9.61 22.65 -19.97
C CYS A 174 10.83 22.98 -19.08
N GLN A 175 11.83 23.68 -19.59
CA GLN A 175 13.08 23.96 -18.86
C GLN A 175 12.99 25.14 -17.88
N THR A 176 11.97 25.97 -17.98
CA THR A 176 11.84 27.20 -17.20
C THR A 176 11.10 26.99 -15.89
N ALA A 177 11.42 27.78 -14.86
CA ALA A 177 10.59 27.86 -13.66
C ALA A 177 9.22 28.46 -14.00
N GLY A 178 8.17 27.98 -13.30
CA GLY A 178 6.83 28.49 -13.55
C GLY A 178 5.72 27.66 -12.93
N THR A 179 4.50 27.99 -13.31
CA THR A 179 3.31 27.22 -12.94
C THR A 179 2.98 26.25 -14.08
N TYR A 180 2.97 24.98 -13.75
CA TYR A 180 2.70 23.87 -14.66
C TYR A 180 1.37 23.21 -14.31
N SER A 181 0.74 22.55 -15.28
CA SER A 181 -0.49 21.80 -15.07
C SER A 181 -0.24 20.30 -15.18
N VAL A 182 -0.72 19.55 -14.21
CA VAL A 182 -0.92 18.11 -14.33
C VAL A 182 -2.33 17.90 -14.84
N VAL A 183 -2.48 17.13 -15.92
CA VAL A 183 -3.77 16.80 -16.49
C VAL A 183 -3.94 15.28 -16.41
N VAL A 184 -5.00 14.85 -15.76
CA VAL A 184 -5.43 13.44 -15.77
C VAL A 184 -6.68 13.35 -16.63
N GLU A 185 -6.62 12.56 -17.69
CA GLU A 185 -7.71 12.33 -18.62
C GLU A 185 -8.16 10.87 -18.52
N ARG A 186 -9.44 10.65 -18.32
CA ARG A 186 -10.05 9.31 -18.40
C ARG A 186 -10.67 9.11 -19.76
N THR A 187 -10.36 8.00 -20.40
CA THR A 187 -11.01 7.52 -21.63
C THR A 187 -11.84 6.29 -21.30
N SER A 188 -13.11 6.28 -21.68
CA SER A 188 -13.98 5.12 -21.51
C SER A 188 -14.91 4.98 -22.70
N ARG A 189 -15.21 3.74 -23.07
CA ARG A 189 -16.20 3.42 -24.10
C ARG A 189 -17.62 3.71 -23.63
N ALA A 190 -18.53 3.91 -24.57
CA ALA A 190 -19.92 4.21 -24.26
C ALA A 190 -20.67 3.05 -23.55
N ASP A 191 -20.21 1.81 -23.74
CA ASP A 191 -20.78 0.61 -23.13
C ASP A 191 -20.09 0.17 -21.84
N SER A 192 -19.07 0.92 -21.39
CA SER A 192 -18.43 0.75 -20.09
C SER A 192 -19.25 1.39 -18.98
N SER A 193 -19.05 0.94 -17.73
CA SER A 193 -19.75 1.52 -16.56
C SER A 193 -19.43 3.01 -16.42
N PRO A 194 -20.46 3.87 -16.25
CA PRO A 194 -20.28 5.31 -16.15
C PRO A 194 -19.79 5.79 -14.79
N ASP A 195 -19.56 4.85 -13.84
CA ASP A 195 -19.15 5.18 -12.48
C ASP A 195 -17.90 6.05 -12.44
N GLU A 196 -17.87 6.99 -11.50
CA GLU A 196 -16.67 7.76 -11.17
C GLU A 196 -15.54 6.84 -10.72
N TRP A 197 -14.30 7.13 -11.16
CA TRP A 197 -13.10 6.46 -10.67
C TRP A 197 -12.41 7.31 -9.63
N SER A 198 -12.11 6.71 -8.47
CA SER A 198 -11.23 7.36 -7.51
C SER A 198 -9.81 7.43 -8.07
N LEU A 199 -9.08 8.48 -7.70
CA LEU A 199 -7.69 8.71 -8.09
C LEU A 199 -6.80 8.81 -6.85
N GLU A 200 -5.63 8.23 -6.92
CA GLU A 200 -4.51 8.56 -6.03
C GLU A 200 -3.39 9.17 -6.85
N LEU A 201 -2.96 10.38 -6.48
CA LEU A 201 -1.88 11.09 -7.13
C LEU A 201 -0.65 11.10 -6.21
N GLN A 202 0.54 10.87 -6.76
CA GLN A 202 1.81 11.05 -6.07
C GLN A 202 2.67 12.05 -6.83
N TYR A 203 3.23 13.03 -6.13
CA TYR A 203 4.16 14.01 -6.69
C TYR A 203 5.55 13.86 -6.10
N VAL A 204 6.51 13.46 -6.93
CA VAL A 204 7.92 13.30 -6.56
C VAL A 204 8.76 14.38 -7.21
N SER A 205 9.68 14.99 -6.44
CA SER A 205 10.67 15.94 -6.93
C SER A 205 12.07 15.43 -6.67
N GLU A 206 12.88 15.38 -7.74
CA GLU A 206 14.27 14.96 -7.73
C GLU A 206 15.17 16.19 -7.96
N PRO A 207 16.05 16.54 -7.02
CA PRO A 207 16.95 17.68 -7.20
C PRO A 207 18.05 17.38 -8.23
N ALA A 208 18.66 18.43 -8.79
CA ALA A 208 19.78 18.29 -9.70
C ALA A 208 21.00 17.63 -9.03
N LEU A 209 21.85 16.99 -9.84
CA LEU A 209 23.13 16.45 -9.38
C LEU A 209 24.12 17.57 -9.04
N LYS A 210 25.01 17.33 -8.05
CA LYS A 210 26.14 18.21 -7.76
C LYS A 210 27.15 18.30 -8.92
N LYS A 211 27.33 17.17 -9.62
CA LYS A 211 28.15 17.05 -10.83
C LYS A 211 27.35 16.29 -11.86
N THR A 212 27.30 16.78 -13.08
CA THR A 212 26.74 16.06 -14.21
C THR A 212 27.62 14.84 -14.49
N GLY A 213 27.02 13.67 -14.49
CA GLY A 213 27.65 12.41 -14.89
C GLY A 213 27.58 12.20 -16.41
N PRO A 214 27.80 10.96 -16.90
CA PRO A 214 27.53 10.59 -18.29
C PRO A 214 26.08 10.88 -18.67
N THR A 215 25.85 11.25 -19.93
CA THR A 215 24.52 11.53 -20.50
C THR A 215 24.08 10.45 -21.50
N THR A 216 24.68 9.28 -21.42
CA THR A 216 24.33 8.11 -22.23
C THR A 216 24.05 6.93 -21.32
N ALA A 217 22.99 6.18 -21.64
CA ALA A 217 22.68 4.94 -20.93
C ALA A 217 23.76 3.87 -21.20
N PRO A 218 24.00 2.92 -20.28
CA PRO A 218 24.82 1.76 -20.54
C PRO A 218 24.31 0.99 -21.75
N GLU A 219 25.17 0.71 -22.73
CA GLU A 219 24.78 0.01 -23.96
C GLU A 219 24.56 -1.51 -23.72
N THR A 220 25.14 -2.06 -22.67
CA THR A 220 25.07 -3.50 -22.40
C THR A 220 24.86 -3.76 -20.92
N TRP A 221 24.06 -4.76 -20.62
CA TRP A 221 23.87 -5.33 -19.29
C TRP A 221 23.71 -6.84 -19.37
N ASN A 222 23.71 -7.52 -18.23
CA ASN A 222 23.45 -8.95 -18.19
C ASN A 222 21.97 -9.23 -18.47
N SER A 223 21.65 -9.59 -19.71
CA SER A 223 20.30 -9.97 -20.16
C SER A 223 20.05 -11.49 -20.10
N ALA A 224 20.97 -12.27 -19.54
CA ALA A 224 20.75 -13.69 -19.35
C ALA A 224 19.62 -13.95 -18.35
N SER A 225 18.85 -15.00 -18.60
CA SER A 225 17.86 -15.47 -17.62
C SER A 225 18.55 -15.77 -16.29
N PRO A 226 18.00 -15.33 -15.16
CA PRO A 226 18.61 -15.54 -13.87
C PRO A 226 18.60 -17.04 -13.51
N GLU A 227 19.56 -17.46 -12.70
CA GLU A 227 19.47 -18.76 -12.07
C GLU A 227 18.21 -18.84 -11.18
N PRO A 228 17.51 -19.98 -11.15
CA PRO A 228 16.33 -20.15 -10.30
C PRO A 228 16.63 -19.82 -8.84
N VAL A 229 15.70 -19.15 -8.19
CA VAL A 229 15.79 -18.90 -6.75
C VAL A 229 15.58 -20.23 -6.03
N SER A 230 16.51 -20.61 -5.16
CA SER A 230 16.45 -21.83 -4.36
C SER A 230 15.95 -21.53 -2.94
N GLY A 231 15.31 -22.50 -2.31
CA GLY A 231 14.85 -22.39 -0.93
C GLY A 231 13.38 -22.80 -0.75
N THR A 232 12.93 -22.76 0.50
CA THR A 232 11.53 -23.09 0.84
C THR A 232 10.66 -21.83 0.69
N ALA A 233 9.51 -21.97 0.05
CA ALA A 233 8.54 -20.88 -0.08
C ALA A 233 8.05 -20.41 1.31
N LYS A 234 8.17 -19.13 1.57
CA LYS A 234 7.72 -18.47 2.82
C LYS A 234 6.36 -17.81 2.62
N PRO A 235 5.41 -17.88 3.58
CA PRO A 235 4.12 -17.21 3.43
C PRO A 235 4.29 -15.69 3.49
N ARG A 236 3.65 -14.99 2.54
CA ARG A 236 3.65 -13.53 2.49
C ARG A 236 2.41 -13.00 1.78
N ARG A 237 1.41 -12.60 2.54
CA ARG A 237 0.21 -12.00 1.97
C ARG A 237 0.50 -10.58 1.46
N GLY A 238 0.25 -10.32 0.17
CA GLY A 238 0.38 -9.01 -0.45
C GLY A 238 -0.58 -7.97 0.11
N GLY A 239 -0.28 -6.69 -0.11
CA GLY A 239 -1.15 -5.57 0.16
C GLY A 239 -2.25 -5.39 -0.88
N THR A 240 -3.03 -4.32 -0.73
CA THR A 240 -4.14 -3.95 -1.63
C THR A 240 -3.82 -2.70 -2.46
N SER A 241 -2.69 -2.06 -2.19
CA SER A 241 -2.25 -0.80 -2.82
C SER A 241 -0.74 -0.65 -2.76
N PHE A 242 -0.20 0.40 -3.39
CA PHE A 242 1.19 0.82 -3.22
C PHE A 242 1.50 1.18 -1.75
N ASN A 243 0.53 1.73 -1.02
CA ASN A 243 0.71 2.26 0.32
C ASN A 243 0.73 1.18 1.42
N ASP A 244 0.17 0.02 1.15
CA ASP A 244 0.21 -1.13 2.06
C ASP A 244 0.94 -2.34 1.45
N ALA A 245 1.67 -2.12 0.34
CA ALA A 245 2.47 -3.13 -0.31
C ALA A 245 3.38 -3.86 0.67
N ARG A 246 3.42 -5.19 0.59
CA ARG A 246 4.24 -6.00 1.48
C ARG A 246 5.67 -6.09 0.99
N ALA A 247 6.59 -5.81 1.88
CA ALA A 247 7.99 -5.87 1.58
C ALA A 247 8.46 -7.32 1.38
N LEU A 248 9.26 -7.54 0.35
CA LEU A 248 9.89 -8.80 0.01
C LEU A 248 11.40 -8.61 -0.11
N GLU A 249 12.15 -9.51 0.52
CA GLU A 249 13.54 -9.76 0.18
C GLU A 249 13.62 -10.76 -0.98
N GLN A 250 14.83 -11.04 -1.47
CA GLN A 250 15.07 -12.14 -2.40
C GLN A 250 14.56 -13.46 -1.82
N GLY A 251 13.83 -14.26 -2.62
CA GLY A 251 13.30 -15.54 -2.15
C GLY A 251 12.09 -16.03 -2.93
N ILE A 252 11.48 -17.12 -2.42
CA ILE A 252 10.25 -17.68 -2.92
C ILE A 252 9.14 -17.38 -1.88
N TRP A 253 8.03 -16.79 -2.34
CA TRP A 253 6.95 -16.32 -1.49
C TRP A 253 5.64 -16.96 -1.89
N LYS A 254 4.83 -17.38 -0.90
CA LYS A 254 3.52 -17.99 -1.11
C LYS A 254 2.42 -17.08 -0.59
N ASP A 255 1.41 -16.84 -1.43
CA ASP A 255 0.17 -16.12 -1.11
C ASP A 255 -1.03 -16.86 -1.72
N GLY A 256 -2.23 -16.28 -1.61
CA GLY A 256 -3.43 -16.65 -2.33
C GLY A 256 -4.04 -15.42 -2.99
N ILE A 257 -4.52 -15.59 -4.23
CA ILE A 257 -5.16 -14.54 -5.00
C ILE A 257 -6.55 -14.98 -5.46
N ARG A 258 -7.53 -14.07 -5.36
CA ARG A 258 -8.90 -14.31 -5.82
C ARG A 258 -9.14 -13.66 -7.18
N ALA A 259 -10.11 -14.16 -7.91
CA ALA A 259 -10.59 -13.51 -9.13
C ALA A 259 -10.93 -12.02 -8.88
N GLY A 260 -10.52 -11.15 -9.79
CA GLY A 260 -10.66 -9.69 -9.69
C GLY A 260 -9.76 -9.01 -8.66
N GLN A 261 -8.88 -9.73 -8.00
CA GLN A 261 -8.00 -9.17 -6.97
C GLN A 261 -6.65 -8.74 -7.55
N THR A 262 -6.13 -7.62 -7.01
CA THR A 262 -4.73 -7.21 -7.19
C THR A 262 -4.00 -7.29 -5.87
N ARG A 263 -2.81 -7.92 -5.87
CA ARG A 263 -1.88 -8.00 -4.75
C ARG A 263 -0.68 -7.11 -5.02
N PHE A 264 -0.29 -6.33 -4.02
CA PHE A 264 0.84 -5.43 -4.10
C PHE A 264 1.97 -5.89 -3.18
N TYR A 265 3.18 -5.94 -3.77
CA TYR A 265 4.43 -6.21 -3.05
C TYR A 265 5.43 -5.12 -3.38
N ARG A 266 6.46 -4.95 -2.54
CA ARG A 266 7.54 -4.01 -2.78
C ARG A 266 8.89 -4.65 -2.47
N ILE A 267 9.88 -4.33 -3.28
CA ILE A 267 11.23 -4.87 -3.18
C ILE A 267 12.21 -3.69 -3.15
N PRO A 268 13.16 -3.62 -2.20
CA PRO A 268 14.20 -2.61 -2.24
C PRO A 268 15.23 -3.04 -3.31
N VAL A 269 15.51 -2.12 -4.25
CA VAL A 269 16.51 -2.34 -5.30
C VAL A 269 17.44 -1.14 -5.32
N ASP A 270 18.70 -1.37 -5.00
CA ASP A 270 19.71 -0.31 -4.88
C ASP A 270 20.43 -0.04 -6.21
N TRP A 271 21.17 1.05 -6.29
CA TRP A 271 22.03 1.39 -7.42
C TRP A 271 22.94 0.22 -7.76
N GLY A 272 23.07 -0.09 -9.05
CA GLY A 272 23.87 -1.22 -9.55
C GLY A 272 23.20 -2.58 -9.40
N GLN A 273 22.05 -2.68 -8.74
CA GLN A 273 21.33 -3.94 -8.58
C GLN A 273 20.31 -4.15 -9.70
N GLN A 274 20.05 -5.42 -10.00
CA GLN A 274 19.17 -5.91 -11.04
C GLN A 274 18.05 -6.74 -10.41
N LEU A 275 16.79 -6.47 -10.78
CA LEU A 275 15.60 -7.16 -10.26
C LEU A 275 15.04 -8.14 -11.28
N TYR A 276 14.72 -9.34 -10.82
CA TYR A 276 13.96 -10.35 -11.56
C TYR A 276 12.76 -10.80 -10.72
N ALA A 277 11.61 -10.95 -11.36
CA ALA A 277 10.40 -11.40 -10.68
C ALA A 277 9.55 -12.29 -11.60
N THR A 278 8.99 -13.33 -11.00
CA THR A 278 8.05 -14.26 -11.64
C THR A 278 6.88 -14.50 -10.72
N ALA A 279 5.66 -14.46 -11.26
CA ALA A 279 4.44 -14.86 -10.58
C ALA A 279 3.92 -16.15 -11.21
N GLU A 280 3.55 -17.13 -10.36
CA GLU A 280 2.98 -18.41 -10.78
C GLU A 280 1.65 -18.64 -10.07
N LEU A 281 0.60 -18.97 -10.85
CA LEU A 281 -0.65 -19.49 -10.31
C LEU A 281 -0.54 -21.00 -10.13
N GLY A 282 -0.98 -21.50 -9.00
CA GLY A 282 -1.14 -22.92 -8.74
C GLY A 282 -2.32 -23.55 -9.49
N ALA A 283 -2.58 -24.84 -9.26
CA ALA A 283 -3.74 -25.51 -9.82
C ALA A 283 -5.06 -25.03 -9.18
N ALA A 284 -6.12 -25.02 -9.97
CA ALA A 284 -7.48 -24.79 -9.51
C ALA A 284 -8.47 -25.71 -10.24
N ASP A 285 -9.52 -26.11 -9.53
CA ASP A 285 -10.61 -26.90 -10.11
C ASP A 285 -11.46 -26.01 -11.02
N GLY A 286 -11.86 -26.54 -12.18
CA GLY A 286 -12.69 -25.86 -13.17
C GLY A 286 -12.33 -26.24 -14.58
N ASP A 287 -13.06 -25.66 -15.55
CA ASP A 287 -12.94 -25.96 -16.97
C ASP A 287 -12.76 -24.70 -17.82
N GLY A 288 -12.00 -24.84 -18.89
CA GLY A 288 -11.88 -23.85 -19.94
C GLY A 288 -10.54 -23.13 -19.93
N PHE A 289 -10.48 -22.03 -20.67
CA PHE A 289 -9.28 -21.22 -20.84
C PHE A 289 -9.60 -19.73 -20.72
N LEU A 290 -8.76 -18.99 -20.02
CA LEU A 290 -8.76 -17.54 -19.96
C LEU A 290 -7.47 -17.01 -20.58
N GLY A 291 -7.58 -16.18 -21.60
CA GLY A 291 -6.44 -15.40 -22.09
C GLY A 291 -6.08 -14.29 -21.10
N ASN A 292 -4.80 -14.03 -20.89
CA ASN A 292 -4.31 -12.95 -20.02
C ASN A 292 -4.91 -12.94 -18.59
N ALA A 293 -5.13 -14.13 -18.03
CA ALA A 293 -5.75 -14.29 -16.72
C ALA A 293 -4.90 -13.71 -15.58
N LEU A 294 -3.59 -13.97 -15.63
CA LEU A 294 -2.62 -13.43 -14.66
C LEU A 294 -1.82 -12.31 -15.32
N VAL A 295 -1.74 -11.18 -14.64
CA VAL A 295 -0.90 -10.03 -15.02
C VAL A 295 0.03 -9.71 -13.87
N ILE A 296 1.32 -9.60 -14.13
CA ILE A 296 2.31 -9.03 -13.22
C ILE A 296 2.83 -7.74 -13.83
N SER A 297 2.85 -6.65 -13.05
CA SER A 297 3.35 -5.35 -13.47
C SER A 297 4.39 -4.84 -12.48
N LEU A 298 5.50 -4.34 -12.99
CA LEU A 298 6.56 -3.72 -12.21
C LEU A 298 6.47 -2.20 -12.31
N HIS A 299 6.52 -1.55 -11.16
CA HIS A 299 6.58 -0.09 -11.05
C HIS A 299 7.81 0.33 -10.26
N ASN A 300 8.45 1.42 -10.68
CA ASN A 300 9.60 1.99 -9.99
C ASN A 300 9.20 2.89 -8.80
N PRO A 301 10.15 3.48 -8.05
CA PRO A 301 9.85 4.30 -6.86
C PRO A 301 8.92 5.49 -7.08
N VAL A 302 8.82 6.02 -8.31
CA VAL A 302 7.85 7.09 -8.65
C VAL A 302 6.53 6.55 -9.19
N ARG A 303 6.29 5.23 -9.05
CA ARG A 303 5.14 4.47 -9.55
C ARG A 303 5.00 4.50 -11.07
N ALA A 304 6.06 4.85 -11.79
CA ALA A 304 6.08 4.71 -13.24
C ALA A 304 6.13 3.22 -13.61
N SER A 305 5.39 2.82 -14.64
CA SER A 305 5.46 1.46 -15.19
C SER A 305 6.86 1.22 -15.76
N VAL A 306 7.42 0.05 -15.48
CA VAL A 306 8.72 -0.41 -16.00
C VAL A 306 8.53 -1.54 -16.98
N ASP A 307 7.82 -2.59 -16.56
CA ASP A 307 7.59 -3.80 -17.34
C ASP A 307 6.30 -4.49 -16.91
N ASP A 308 5.71 -5.29 -17.80
CA ASP A 308 4.60 -6.17 -17.46
C ASP A 308 4.68 -7.51 -18.20
N ALA A 309 4.20 -8.55 -17.57
CA ALA A 309 4.06 -9.87 -18.17
C ALA A 309 2.67 -10.44 -17.90
N ARG A 310 2.19 -11.27 -18.83
CA ARG A 310 0.86 -11.85 -18.78
C ARG A 310 0.88 -13.31 -19.19
N THR A 311 -0.02 -14.09 -18.61
CA THR A 311 -0.21 -15.47 -19.03
C THR A 311 -1.70 -15.86 -19.02
N GLY A 312 -2.08 -16.78 -19.87
CA GLY A 312 -3.39 -17.42 -19.82
C GLY A 312 -3.46 -18.45 -18.70
N TYR A 313 -4.68 -18.90 -18.40
CA TYR A 313 -4.91 -19.90 -17.34
C TYR A 313 -5.98 -20.90 -17.76
N ASP A 314 -5.72 -22.20 -17.48
CA ASP A 314 -6.56 -23.34 -17.82
C ASP A 314 -6.80 -24.28 -16.64
N GLY A 315 -6.56 -23.80 -15.40
CA GLY A 315 -6.63 -24.61 -14.19
C GLY A 315 -5.34 -25.35 -13.83
N THR A 316 -4.36 -25.42 -14.74
CA THR A 316 -3.03 -25.96 -14.46
C THR A 316 -2.03 -24.84 -14.10
N PRO A 317 -0.94 -25.14 -13.37
CA PRO A 317 0.03 -24.10 -13.00
C PRO A 317 0.58 -23.34 -14.21
N LYS A 318 0.58 -22.01 -14.12
CA LYS A 318 1.04 -21.07 -15.17
C LYS A 318 1.87 -19.96 -14.56
N SER A 319 2.96 -19.58 -15.25
CA SER A 319 3.87 -18.52 -14.81
C SER A 319 3.85 -17.33 -15.76
N ALA A 320 3.96 -16.13 -15.19
CA ALA A 320 4.29 -14.90 -15.90
C ALA A 320 5.61 -14.35 -15.31
N ALA A 321 6.62 -14.16 -16.13
CA ALA A 321 7.94 -13.66 -15.75
C ALA A 321 8.20 -12.33 -16.43
N LEU A 322 8.73 -11.36 -15.67
CA LEU A 322 9.25 -10.12 -16.25
C LEU A 322 10.49 -10.40 -17.10
N GLU A 323 10.67 -9.59 -18.14
CA GLU A 323 11.87 -9.65 -18.95
C GLU A 323 13.12 -9.31 -18.12
N PRO A 324 14.32 -9.77 -18.51
CA PRO A 324 15.54 -9.33 -17.86
C PRO A 324 15.76 -7.83 -18.04
N LEU A 325 15.63 -7.07 -16.95
CA LEU A 325 15.82 -5.61 -16.93
C LEU A 325 17.29 -5.25 -16.63
N PRO A 326 17.80 -4.07 -17.02
CA PRO A 326 19.14 -3.64 -16.67
C PRO A 326 19.28 -3.39 -15.16
N ALA A 327 20.53 -3.32 -14.70
CA ALA A 327 20.81 -2.83 -13.35
C ALA A 327 20.38 -1.37 -13.20
N VAL A 328 19.91 -1.02 -11.98
CA VAL A 328 19.55 0.34 -11.66
C VAL A 328 20.72 1.29 -11.83
N ALA A 329 20.60 2.27 -12.72
CA ALA A 329 21.61 3.29 -12.96
C ALA A 329 20.96 4.63 -13.28
N TYR A 330 21.57 5.71 -12.77
CA TYR A 330 21.08 7.06 -13.04
C TYR A 330 21.04 7.37 -14.55
N GLU A 331 22.02 6.85 -15.29
CA GLU A 331 22.20 7.04 -16.72
C GLU A 331 21.13 6.35 -17.57
N ASN A 332 20.41 5.38 -17.03
CA ASN A 332 19.30 4.70 -17.75
C ASN A 332 18.23 5.69 -18.23
N ARG A 333 18.14 6.90 -17.63
CA ARG A 333 17.23 7.95 -18.06
C ARG A 333 17.50 8.53 -19.44
N TYR A 334 18.67 8.29 -20.02
CA TYR A 334 19.09 8.84 -21.30
C TYR A 334 18.82 7.92 -22.49
N THR A 335 18.03 6.88 -22.32
CA THR A 335 17.56 6.01 -23.40
C THR A 335 16.11 6.30 -23.76
N LEU A 336 15.73 5.93 -24.98
CA LEU A 336 14.33 5.93 -25.45
C LEU A 336 13.59 4.62 -25.12
N ASP A 337 14.33 3.61 -24.66
CA ASP A 337 13.73 2.34 -24.22
C ASP A 337 13.08 2.54 -22.85
N ASP A 338 11.76 2.37 -22.77
CA ASP A 338 10.97 2.63 -21.56
C ASP A 338 11.31 1.66 -20.42
N GLN A 339 11.60 0.39 -20.72
CA GLN A 339 11.99 -0.61 -19.71
C GLN A 339 13.35 -0.24 -19.10
N VAL A 340 14.33 0.11 -19.94
CA VAL A 340 15.63 0.55 -19.49
C VAL A 340 15.50 1.85 -18.71
N SER A 341 14.80 2.84 -19.25
CA SER A 341 14.63 4.14 -18.59
C SER A 341 13.84 4.04 -17.30
N GLY A 342 12.99 3.04 -17.16
CA GLY A 342 12.27 2.72 -15.93
C GLY A 342 13.18 2.33 -14.76
N MET A 343 14.37 1.77 -15.04
CA MET A 343 15.37 1.33 -14.05
C MET A 343 16.39 2.44 -13.69
N ARG A 344 15.95 3.69 -13.62
CA ARG A 344 16.81 4.88 -13.36
C ARG A 344 16.84 5.35 -11.90
N PHE A 345 16.13 4.68 -10.99
CA PHE A 345 16.03 5.05 -9.58
C PHE A 345 16.33 3.86 -8.68
N ALA A 346 17.15 4.04 -7.65
CA ALA A 346 17.12 3.14 -6.52
C ALA A 346 15.88 3.38 -5.66
N GLY A 347 15.53 2.46 -4.77
CA GLY A 347 14.42 2.59 -3.85
C GLY A 347 13.45 1.41 -3.93
N TRP A 348 12.20 1.63 -3.49
CA TRP A 348 11.19 0.60 -3.49
C TRP A 348 10.55 0.42 -4.88
N TYR A 349 10.80 -0.74 -5.49
CA TYR A 349 10.07 -1.20 -6.67
C TYR A 349 8.84 -1.98 -6.25
N TYR A 350 7.75 -1.82 -7.00
CA TYR A 350 6.46 -2.41 -6.66
C TYR A 350 6.05 -3.44 -7.70
N LEU A 351 5.64 -4.63 -7.23
CA LEU A 351 4.99 -5.64 -8.05
C LEU A 351 3.48 -5.60 -7.78
N ALA A 352 2.69 -5.35 -8.81
CA ALA A 352 1.25 -5.52 -8.80
C ALA A 352 0.88 -6.79 -9.55
N VAL A 353 0.29 -7.76 -8.85
CA VAL A 353 -0.14 -9.05 -9.42
C VAL A 353 -1.65 -9.09 -9.42
N HIS A 354 -2.25 -9.21 -10.60
CA HIS A 354 -3.69 -9.21 -10.79
C HIS A 354 -4.17 -10.53 -11.41
N LEU A 355 -5.24 -11.10 -10.85
CA LEU A 355 -5.98 -12.19 -11.44
C LEU A 355 -7.30 -11.66 -12.01
N GLY A 356 -7.56 -11.89 -13.29
CA GLY A 356 -8.76 -11.42 -13.97
C GLY A 356 -10.04 -11.86 -13.28
N ALA A 357 -11.06 -11.01 -13.29
CA ALA A 357 -12.34 -11.27 -12.61
C ALA A 357 -13.08 -12.48 -13.19
N GLU A 358 -12.94 -12.73 -14.49
CA GLU A 358 -13.55 -13.86 -15.20
C GLU A 358 -13.07 -15.23 -14.69
N ALA A 359 -11.99 -15.27 -13.91
CA ALA A 359 -11.52 -16.53 -13.29
C ALA A 359 -12.55 -17.16 -12.36
N SER A 360 -13.43 -16.38 -11.73
CA SER A 360 -14.53 -16.92 -10.90
C SER A 360 -15.64 -17.59 -11.69
N GLU A 361 -15.75 -17.32 -12.99
CA GLU A 361 -16.78 -17.92 -13.85
C GLU A 361 -16.37 -19.32 -14.35
N LYS A 362 -15.06 -19.61 -14.37
CA LYS A 362 -14.51 -20.83 -14.95
C LYS A 362 -13.82 -21.75 -13.93
N PHE A 363 -13.37 -21.19 -12.84
CA PHE A 363 -12.62 -21.88 -11.81
C PHE A 363 -13.26 -21.66 -10.44
N SER A 364 -12.77 -22.34 -9.41
CA SER A 364 -13.33 -22.25 -8.06
C SER A 364 -13.33 -20.81 -7.51
N ASP A 365 -14.37 -20.44 -6.76
CA ASP A 365 -14.50 -19.11 -6.10
C ASP A 365 -13.47 -18.86 -4.99
N GLY A 366 -12.69 -19.88 -4.63
CA GLY A 366 -11.64 -19.79 -3.61
C GLY A 366 -10.43 -18.99 -4.05
N PRO A 367 -9.50 -18.68 -3.13
CA PRO A 367 -8.21 -18.17 -3.52
C PRO A 367 -7.40 -19.25 -4.24
N ILE A 368 -6.80 -18.91 -5.38
CA ILE A 368 -5.83 -19.75 -6.07
C ILE A 368 -4.47 -19.48 -5.45
N ASP A 369 -3.67 -20.53 -5.25
CA ASP A 369 -2.30 -20.42 -4.75
C ASP A 369 -1.49 -19.52 -5.72
N LEU A 370 -0.81 -18.53 -5.15
CA LEU A 370 0.10 -17.62 -5.87
C LEU A 370 1.51 -17.81 -5.33
N MET A 371 2.44 -18.09 -6.20
CA MET A 371 3.86 -18.17 -5.87
C MET A 371 4.61 -17.03 -6.56
N LEU A 372 5.44 -16.32 -5.80
CA LEU A 372 6.31 -15.26 -6.31
C LEU A 372 7.76 -15.68 -6.12
N SER A 373 8.55 -15.63 -7.19
CA SER A 373 10.01 -15.77 -7.14
C SER A 373 10.61 -14.38 -7.37
N VAL A 374 11.38 -13.89 -6.42
CA VAL A 374 12.05 -12.58 -6.47
C VAL A 374 13.54 -12.79 -6.34
N ARG A 375 14.31 -12.21 -7.26
CA ARG A 375 15.78 -12.19 -7.21
C ARG A 375 16.28 -10.76 -7.38
N VAL A 376 17.19 -10.36 -6.52
CA VAL A 376 17.97 -9.12 -6.65
C VAL A 376 19.43 -9.54 -6.79
N SER A 377 20.08 -9.11 -7.85
CA SER A 377 21.48 -9.46 -8.15
C SER A 377 22.33 -8.20 -8.35
N GLY A 378 23.63 -8.33 -8.17
CA GLY A 378 24.55 -7.20 -8.20
C GLY A 378 24.83 -6.64 -6.80
N ALA A 379 25.96 -5.95 -6.68
CA ALA A 379 26.31 -5.23 -5.46
C ALA A 379 25.70 -3.83 -5.48
N ALA A 380 25.37 -3.31 -4.30
CA ALA A 380 24.98 -1.92 -4.14
C ALA A 380 26.08 -0.99 -4.66
N GLY A 381 25.70 -0.07 -5.53
CA GLY A 381 26.57 0.92 -6.16
C GLY A 381 26.57 2.24 -5.44
N ALA A 382 27.29 3.24 -5.98
CA ALA A 382 27.32 4.57 -5.43
C ALA A 382 26.04 5.32 -5.77
N GLU A 383 25.45 5.97 -4.77
CA GLU A 383 24.32 6.86 -4.91
C GLU A 383 24.72 8.14 -5.70
N PRO A 384 23.86 8.64 -6.61
CA PRO A 384 24.06 9.95 -7.25
C PRO A 384 24.08 11.09 -6.24
N ALA A 385 25.12 11.95 -6.32
CA ALA A 385 25.27 13.07 -5.41
C ALA A 385 24.31 14.21 -5.77
N TYR A 386 23.15 14.29 -5.15
CA TYR A 386 22.17 15.36 -5.34
C TYR A 386 22.55 16.67 -4.64
N LYS A 387 22.14 17.82 -5.19
CA LYS A 387 22.31 19.16 -4.58
C LYS A 387 21.39 19.42 -3.39
N GLY A 388 20.38 18.60 -3.21
CA GLY A 388 19.38 18.75 -2.15
C GLY A 388 18.71 17.40 -1.83
N ALA A 389 17.73 17.43 -0.95
CA ALA A 389 16.95 16.23 -0.63
C ALA A 389 15.83 16.02 -1.66
N THR A 390 15.56 14.78 -2.01
CA THR A 390 14.38 14.36 -2.74
C THR A 390 13.09 14.70 -1.99
N ARG A 391 11.98 14.75 -2.69
CA ARG A 391 10.66 14.89 -2.08
C ARG A 391 9.71 13.82 -2.67
N PRO A 392 9.22 12.87 -1.88
CA PRO A 392 9.53 12.58 -0.47
C PRO A 392 11.03 12.32 -0.22
N ARG A 393 11.49 12.56 1.00
CA ARG A 393 12.89 12.26 1.38
C ARG A 393 13.15 10.76 1.30
N GLY A 394 14.33 10.38 0.82
CA GLY A 394 14.77 9.00 0.78
C GLY A 394 14.00 8.13 -0.22
N VAL A 395 13.24 8.72 -1.16
CA VAL A 395 12.46 7.96 -2.15
C VAL A 395 13.37 7.20 -3.13
N PHE A 396 14.61 7.65 -3.31
CA PHE A 396 15.60 7.03 -4.19
C PHE A 396 16.78 6.40 -3.42
N ASP A 397 16.57 6.14 -2.14
CA ASP A 397 17.56 5.51 -1.27
C ASP A 397 17.08 4.12 -0.85
N VAL A 398 18.03 3.20 -0.68
CA VAL A 398 17.81 1.91 -0.02
C VAL A 398 18.64 1.90 1.26
N THR A 399 17.98 1.84 2.39
CA THR A 399 18.61 1.85 3.71
C THR A 399 18.67 0.43 4.30
N GLU A 400 19.44 0.24 5.37
CA GLU A 400 19.42 -1.02 6.12
C GLU A 400 18.05 -1.30 6.71
N GLU A 401 17.32 -0.27 7.17
CA GLU A 401 15.93 -0.38 7.63
C GLU A 401 14.99 -0.91 6.52
N ASP A 402 15.21 -0.52 5.27
CA ASP A 402 14.45 -1.03 4.13
C ASP A 402 14.73 -2.51 3.89
N ASN A 403 15.99 -2.95 4.03
CA ASN A 403 16.36 -4.36 3.93
C ASN A 403 15.78 -5.18 5.10
N GLU A 404 15.79 -4.66 6.33
CA GLU A 404 15.13 -5.28 7.48
C GLU A 404 13.61 -5.37 7.29
N ALA A 405 12.99 -4.30 6.74
CA ALA A 405 11.58 -4.30 6.36
C ALA A 405 11.26 -5.36 5.31
N ALA A 406 12.15 -5.56 4.33
CA ALA A 406 12.02 -6.60 3.30
C ALA A 406 12.09 -8.01 3.92
N ALA A 407 13.04 -8.25 4.80
CA ALA A 407 13.21 -9.53 5.50
C ALA A 407 12.00 -9.85 6.40
N SER A 408 11.51 -8.88 7.17
CA SER A 408 10.36 -9.03 8.08
C SER A 408 9.01 -9.03 7.36
N GLY A 409 8.91 -8.45 6.17
CA GLY A 409 7.67 -8.26 5.42
C GLY A 409 6.81 -7.13 5.96
N ALA A 410 7.44 -6.07 6.39
CA ALA A 410 6.73 -4.89 6.85
C ALA A 410 5.82 -4.31 5.76
N ARG A 411 4.72 -3.68 6.16
CA ARG A 411 3.88 -2.88 5.26
C ARG A 411 4.63 -1.61 4.86
N ALA A 412 4.31 -1.08 3.68
CA ALA A 412 4.63 0.29 3.39
C ALA A 412 3.94 1.16 4.46
N ALA A 413 4.71 1.87 5.26
CA ALA A 413 4.15 2.93 6.10
C ALA A 413 3.88 4.13 5.19
N GLY A 414 2.71 4.75 5.31
CA GLY A 414 2.39 5.99 4.60
C GLY A 414 3.50 7.01 4.80
N GLY A 415 3.77 7.77 3.76
CA GLY A 415 4.81 8.78 3.55
C GLY A 415 5.80 9.05 4.68
N ARG A 416 7.08 8.80 4.39
CA ARG A 416 8.19 9.22 5.26
C ARG A 416 8.33 10.74 5.26
N ASP A 417 7.50 11.44 5.99
CA ASP A 417 7.89 12.75 6.53
C ASP A 417 8.74 12.50 7.79
N GLY A 418 10.05 12.34 7.56
CA GLY A 418 11.01 12.06 8.60
C GLY A 418 11.22 13.25 9.52
N SER A 419 10.38 13.43 10.53
CA SER A 419 10.69 14.20 11.73
C SER A 419 9.97 13.75 13.00
N ASP A 420 8.83 13.00 12.89
CA ASP A 420 8.05 12.65 14.09
C ASP A 420 8.03 11.14 14.42
N SER A 421 8.31 10.24 13.46
CA SER A 421 8.33 8.80 13.72
C SER A 421 9.56 8.37 14.53
N ASP A 422 10.72 9.01 14.32
CA ASP A 422 11.94 8.76 15.11
C ASP A 422 11.78 9.15 16.57
N ALA A 423 11.06 10.24 16.87
CA ALA A 423 10.75 10.66 18.23
C ALA A 423 9.74 9.73 18.90
N THR A 424 8.74 9.26 18.17
CA THR A 424 7.71 8.36 18.68
C THR A 424 8.25 6.94 18.90
N MET A 425 9.07 6.42 17.97
CA MET A 425 9.74 5.12 18.16
C MET A 425 10.77 5.17 19.31
N LYS A 426 11.56 6.23 19.44
CA LYS A 426 12.47 6.43 20.56
C LYS A 426 11.73 6.56 21.89
N LEU A 427 10.55 7.20 21.91
CA LEU A 427 9.67 7.28 23.07
C LEU A 427 9.07 5.92 23.47
N VAL A 428 8.64 5.10 22.49
CA VAL A 428 8.12 3.75 22.74
C VAL A 428 9.23 2.82 23.21
N ALA A 429 10.43 2.89 22.61
CA ALA A 429 11.59 2.10 23.04
C ALA A 429 12.08 2.54 24.43
N ALA A 430 12.18 3.86 24.70
CA ALA A 430 12.56 4.38 26.02
C ALA A 430 11.47 4.09 27.08
N GLY A 431 10.19 4.19 26.72
CA GLY A 431 9.07 3.85 27.61
C GLY A 431 9.00 2.37 27.95
N GLY A 432 9.24 1.49 26.97
CA GLY A 432 9.25 0.03 27.17
C GLY A 432 10.42 -0.42 28.07
N ILE A 433 11.61 0.10 27.85
CA ILE A 433 12.79 -0.21 28.68
C ILE A 433 12.62 0.38 30.09
N GLY A 434 12.10 1.61 30.20
CA GLY A 434 11.87 2.26 31.51
C GLY A 434 10.81 1.51 32.34
N ALA A 435 9.68 1.14 31.79
CA ALA A 435 8.63 0.41 32.51
C ALA A 435 9.06 -1.02 32.87
N GLY A 436 9.80 -1.69 31.99
CA GLY A 436 10.36 -3.02 32.27
C GLY A 436 11.37 -3.00 33.39
N SER A 437 12.27 -1.99 33.44
CA SER A 437 13.27 -1.84 34.48
C SER A 437 12.65 -1.54 35.84
N VAL A 438 11.63 -0.70 35.92
CA VAL A 438 10.89 -0.40 37.15
C VAL A 438 10.18 -1.63 37.70
N LEU A 439 9.58 -2.47 36.85
CA LEU A 439 8.95 -3.72 37.27
C LEU A 439 9.94 -4.74 37.80
N VAL A 440 11.09 -4.90 37.15
CA VAL A 440 12.16 -5.82 37.63
C VAL A 440 12.75 -5.35 38.95
N LEU A 441 13.00 -4.04 39.09
CA LEU A 441 13.49 -3.46 40.36
C LEU A 441 12.42 -3.59 41.45
N GLY A 442 11.16 -3.35 41.17
CA GLY A 442 10.05 -3.50 42.11
C GLY A 442 9.90 -4.94 42.61
N LEU A 443 9.99 -5.93 41.71
CA LEU A 443 10.01 -7.35 42.09
C LEU A 443 11.25 -7.73 42.88
N GLY A 444 12.41 -7.19 42.54
CA GLY A 444 13.65 -7.39 43.29
C GLY A 444 13.55 -6.88 44.75
N VAL A 445 13.08 -5.65 44.92
CA VAL A 445 12.87 -5.05 46.25
C VAL A 445 11.82 -5.82 47.05
N TRP A 446 10.71 -6.21 46.41
CA TRP A 446 9.66 -7.01 47.07
C TRP A 446 10.17 -8.37 47.53
N THR A 447 10.98 -9.05 46.72
CA THR A 447 11.60 -10.33 47.06
C THR A 447 12.55 -10.21 48.24
N VAL A 448 13.34 -9.13 48.31
CA VAL A 448 14.24 -8.86 49.45
C VAL A 448 13.46 -8.58 50.72
N ILE A 449 12.38 -7.78 50.65
CA ILE A 449 11.52 -7.49 51.81
C ILE A 449 10.79 -8.76 52.27
N ALA A 450 10.30 -9.59 51.37
CA ALA A 450 9.65 -10.86 51.69
C ALA A 450 10.61 -11.84 52.37
N ARG A 451 11.87 -11.93 51.90
CA ARG A 451 12.91 -12.75 52.55
C ARG A 451 13.30 -12.23 53.95
N ARG A 452 13.35 -10.90 54.16
CA ARG A 452 13.62 -10.32 55.49
C ARG A 452 12.47 -10.54 56.47
N ARG A 453 11.22 -10.58 56.02
CA ARG A 453 10.06 -10.92 56.88
C ARG A 453 9.96 -12.40 57.19
N ALA A 454 10.40 -13.29 56.32
CA ALA A 454 10.46 -14.74 56.58
C ALA A 454 11.60 -15.14 57.52
N GLY A 455 12.70 -14.36 57.62
CA GLY A 455 13.80 -14.60 58.55
C GLY A 455 13.56 -14.10 59.97
N GLY A 456 12.50 -13.29 60.20
CA GLY A 456 12.17 -12.72 61.52
C GLY A 456 11.30 -13.59 62.45
N THR A 457 10.75 -14.70 61.96
CA THR A 457 9.85 -15.58 62.73
C THR A 457 10.49 -16.88 63.25
N ALA A 458 11.82 -17.06 63.08
CA ALA A 458 12.53 -18.29 63.52
C ALA A 458 13.37 -18.10 64.80
N ALA A 459 13.21 -16.98 65.53
CA ALA A 459 14.05 -16.69 66.73
C ALA A 459 13.31 -16.67 68.06
N MET A 460 12.14 -17.31 68.17
CA MET A 460 11.51 -17.52 69.51
C MET A 460 10.84 -18.90 69.60
N ALA A 461 11.61 -20.00 69.68
CA ALA A 461 11.20 -21.24 70.32
C ALA A 461 12.44 -22.13 70.41
N GLY A 462 13.12 -22.07 71.56
CA GLY A 462 14.23 -22.94 71.76
C GLY A 462 14.69 -22.87 73.22
N GLY A 463 14.10 -23.64 74.07
CA GLY A 463 14.56 -23.90 75.38
C GLY A 463 13.88 -25.12 75.94
N ALA A 464 14.53 -26.28 75.87
CA ALA A 464 14.47 -27.32 76.95
C ALA A 464 15.29 -28.54 76.59
N VAL A 465 16.39 -28.71 77.30
CA VAL A 465 16.90 -29.87 78.07
C VAL A 465 17.32 -31.14 77.27
N ALA A 466 18.60 -31.38 77.48
CA ALA A 466 19.42 -32.53 77.19
C ALA A 466 18.91 -33.84 77.83
N ARG A 467 19.24 -34.95 77.20
CA ARG A 467 19.87 -36.12 77.83
C ARG A 467 20.46 -37.02 76.75
N GLY A 468 21.71 -37.42 77.00
CA GLY A 468 22.54 -38.20 76.14
C GLY A 468 22.11 -39.67 76.00
N TYR A 469 22.63 -40.24 74.96
CA TYR A 469 22.87 -41.69 74.92
C TYR A 469 24.04 -41.98 74.00
N GLU A 470 24.95 -42.78 74.50
CA GLU A 470 26.24 -43.19 73.97
C GLU A 470 26.07 -44.43 73.11
N PRO A 471 26.84 -44.65 72.01
CA PRO A 471 26.67 -45.83 71.13
C PRO A 471 27.55 -47.00 71.58
N PRO A 472 27.23 -48.24 71.35
CA PRO A 472 28.19 -49.32 71.39
C PRO A 472 28.81 -49.59 70.03
N ARG A 473 30.14 -49.75 70.06
CA ARG A 473 30.98 -50.35 69.00
C ARG A 473 30.68 -51.88 68.89
N THR A 474 30.86 -52.42 67.72
CA THR A 474 31.56 -53.70 67.36
C THR A 474 30.93 -54.17 66.06
N ARG A 475 31.52 -54.68 65.04
CA ARG A 475 32.86 -55.27 64.67
C ARG A 475 32.94 -55.16 63.17
#